data_4c090423063e0913f3f6be6084c0044e
#
_entry.id   4c090423063e0913f3f6be6084c0044e
#
_cell.length_a   1.000
_cell.length_b   1.000
_cell.length_c   1.000
_cell.angle_alpha   90.00
_cell.angle_beta   90.00
_cell.angle_gamma   90.00
#
_symmetry.space_group_name_H-M   'P 1'
#
loop_
_entity.id
_entity.type
_entity.pdbx_description
1 polymer ?
#
loop_
_entity_poly.entity_id
_entity_poly.type
_entity_poly.pdbx_seq_one_letter_code
_entity_poly.pdbx_strand_id
1 'polypeptide(L)'
;MKLETLAVHAGYSPDPTTKAVAVPIYQTTSYAFDSTQHGADLFDLKVPGNIYTRITNPTNDVLEQRVAALEGGVGALAVASGMAAITYAIQTIAEVGANIVSTAKLYGGTYNLFAHTLPRQGIEVRFAPHDDIAAMEAMIDENTKAVFCESIGNPAGNIVDLQALADAAHRHGVPLIVDNTVATPVLCRPFEHGADIVVHALTKYIGGHGNSLGGMVVDSGKFPWAEHKDRFPLLNTPDPSYHGVVYTEAFGPAAFIGRCRVVPLRNMGAALSPFNTFLILQGLETLSLRMERHCENAQKVAEYLQQHPQVAWVKYAGLKDNPEHQLAQRYMGGKPPAAILSFGIKGGQEAGARFIDALQLVLRLVNIGDAKSLACHPASTTHRQLDDEELEKAGVPRDLIRLSIGIEHIDDILADLEQALEASK
;
A
#
# COMPACT_ATOMS: atom_id res chain seq x y z
N MET A 1 -19.11 4.56 -13.01
CA MET A 1 -18.08 4.69 -14.07
C MET A 1 -17.13 3.50 -13.97
N LYS A 2 -16.45 3.13 -15.06
CA LYS A 2 -15.39 2.12 -15.05
C LYS A 2 -14.10 2.71 -14.48
N LEU A 3 -13.20 1.84 -14.04
CA LEU A 3 -11.98 2.22 -13.31
C LEU A 3 -11.09 3.18 -14.12
N GLU A 4 -10.92 2.93 -15.41
CA GLU A 4 -10.12 3.76 -16.32
C GLU A 4 -10.68 5.20 -16.42
N THR A 5 -12.02 5.34 -16.43
CA THR A 5 -12.69 6.63 -16.43
C THR A 5 -12.55 7.33 -15.07
N LEU A 6 -12.67 6.59 -13.97
CA LEU A 6 -12.46 7.14 -12.62
C LEU A 6 -11.03 7.66 -12.43
N ALA A 7 -10.02 6.94 -12.96
CA ALA A 7 -8.62 7.33 -12.88
C ALA A 7 -8.34 8.72 -13.50
N VAL A 8 -9.12 9.12 -14.50
CA VAL A 8 -8.95 10.41 -15.21
C VAL A 8 -9.87 11.49 -14.66
N HIS A 9 -11.09 11.15 -14.23
CA HIS A 9 -12.15 12.14 -13.97
C HIS A 9 -12.58 12.28 -12.51
N ALA A 10 -12.40 11.24 -11.67
CA ALA A 10 -12.91 11.28 -10.30
C ALA A 10 -12.25 12.39 -9.48
N GLY A 11 -13.04 13.05 -8.64
CA GLY A 11 -12.58 14.06 -7.69
C GLY A 11 -12.27 15.43 -8.28
N TYR A 12 -12.42 15.64 -9.60
CA TYR A 12 -12.17 16.96 -10.21
C TYR A 12 -13.15 17.29 -11.33
N SER A 13 -13.57 18.53 -11.34
CA SER A 13 -14.22 19.18 -12.47
C SER A 13 -13.47 20.49 -12.78
N PRO A 14 -13.54 21.03 -14.02
CA PRO A 14 -12.83 22.27 -14.36
C PRO A 14 -13.06 23.38 -13.34
N ASP A 15 -11.98 24.02 -12.92
CA ASP A 15 -12.01 25.07 -11.88
C ASP A 15 -13.10 26.12 -12.19
N PRO A 16 -14.00 26.44 -11.27
CA PRO A 16 -15.14 27.27 -11.53
C PRO A 16 -14.78 28.73 -11.91
N THR A 17 -13.62 29.22 -11.48
CA THR A 17 -13.15 30.58 -11.70
C THR A 17 -12.31 30.67 -12.96
N THR A 18 -11.27 29.86 -13.06
CA THR A 18 -10.29 29.93 -14.17
C THR A 18 -10.63 29.03 -15.34
N LYS A 19 -11.54 28.05 -15.16
CA LYS A 19 -11.89 26.99 -16.13
C LYS A 19 -10.71 26.07 -16.46
N ALA A 20 -9.69 26.02 -15.60
CA ALA A 20 -8.57 25.11 -15.77
C ALA A 20 -9.02 23.65 -15.79
N VAL A 21 -8.57 22.90 -16.79
CA VAL A 21 -8.89 21.46 -16.98
C VAL A 21 -7.92 20.60 -16.19
N ALA A 22 -6.63 20.97 -16.16
CA ALA A 22 -5.65 20.32 -15.30
C ALA A 22 -5.87 20.75 -13.84
N VAL A 23 -5.64 19.81 -12.91
CA VAL A 23 -5.75 20.09 -11.46
C VAL A 23 -4.73 21.17 -11.08
N PRO A 24 -5.13 22.31 -10.51
CA PRO A 24 -4.21 23.36 -10.08
C PRO A 24 -3.35 22.90 -8.87
N ILE A 25 -2.12 23.40 -8.80
CA ILE A 25 -1.24 23.18 -7.64
C ILE A 25 -1.43 24.33 -6.65
N TYR A 26 -2.13 24.07 -5.55
CA TYR A 26 -2.30 25.04 -4.47
C TYR A 26 -1.11 24.98 -3.50
N GLN A 27 0.01 25.56 -3.91
CA GLN A 27 1.25 25.58 -3.13
C GLN A 27 1.18 26.74 -2.10
N THR A 28 0.39 26.52 -1.05
CA THR A 28 0.20 27.47 0.06
C THR A 28 0.20 26.76 1.40
N THR A 29 0.56 27.45 2.47
CA THR A 29 0.52 26.91 3.85
C THR A 29 -0.86 27.10 4.50
N SER A 30 -1.53 28.24 4.25
CA SER A 30 -2.72 28.68 4.96
C SER A 30 -3.71 29.38 4.03
N TYR A 31 -4.94 29.53 4.49
CA TYR A 31 -6.05 30.12 3.76
C TYR A 31 -6.68 31.23 4.56
N ALA A 32 -7.08 32.30 3.90
CA ALA A 32 -7.75 33.46 4.53
C ALA A 32 -9.19 33.10 4.91
N PHE A 33 -9.65 33.64 6.02
CA PHE A 33 -11.06 33.57 6.44
C PHE A 33 -11.82 34.82 5.98
N ASP A 34 -13.10 34.66 5.62
CA ASP A 34 -13.96 35.78 5.26
C ASP A 34 -14.29 36.64 6.47
N SER A 35 -14.30 36.04 7.69
CA SER A 35 -14.52 36.70 8.96
C SER A 35 -14.00 35.88 10.13
N THR A 36 -13.91 36.46 11.34
CA THR A 36 -13.58 35.73 12.57
C THR A 36 -14.58 34.60 12.84
N GLN A 37 -15.87 34.83 12.55
CA GLN A 37 -16.92 33.82 12.73
C GLN A 37 -16.75 32.67 11.73
N HIS A 38 -16.43 32.97 10.44
CA HIS A 38 -16.11 31.92 9.46
C HIS A 38 -14.93 31.07 9.91
N GLY A 39 -13.87 31.69 10.44
CA GLY A 39 -12.75 30.96 11.01
C GLY A 39 -13.17 30.04 12.17
N ALA A 40 -13.97 30.55 13.10
CA ALA A 40 -14.49 29.75 14.22
C ALA A 40 -15.32 28.53 13.72
N ASP A 41 -16.20 28.75 12.76
CA ASP A 41 -17.08 27.71 12.22
C ASP A 41 -16.29 26.61 11.46
N LEU A 42 -15.18 26.95 10.81
CA LEU A 42 -14.25 26.00 10.21
C LEU A 42 -13.56 25.12 11.28
N PHE A 43 -13.06 25.74 12.36
CA PHE A 43 -12.43 25.01 13.46
C PHE A 43 -13.41 24.12 14.23
N ASP A 44 -14.66 24.55 14.34
CA ASP A 44 -15.75 23.80 14.97
C ASP A 44 -16.34 22.71 14.06
N LEU A 45 -15.84 22.54 12.82
CA LEU A 45 -16.36 21.63 11.79
C LEU A 45 -17.83 21.89 11.40
N LYS A 46 -18.34 23.11 11.61
CA LYS A 46 -19.70 23.49 11.23
C LYS A 46 -19.87 23.76 9.74
N VAL A 47 -18.79 24.19 9.09
CA VAL A 47 -18.73 24.45 7.65
C VAL A 47 -17.51 23.77 7.03
N PRO A 48 -17.61 23.28 5.79
CA PRO A 48 -16.46 22.74 5.07
C PRO A 48 -15.54 23.87 4.59
N GLY A 49 -14.24 23.63 4.53
CA GLY A 49 -13.27 24.55 3.95
C GLY A 49 -11.82 24.24 4.30
N ASN A 50 -10.93 25.09 3.79
CA ASN A 50 -9.50 24.94 4.01
C ASN A 50 -9.02 25.90 5.09
N ILE A 51 -8.20 25.42 6.00
CA ILE A 51 -7.58 26.20 7.08
C ILE A 51 -6.06 26.22 6.87
N TYR A 52 -5.47 25.06 6.73
CA TYR A 52 -4.04 24.86 6.67
C TYR A 52 -3.69 23.60 5.87
N THR A 53 -2.72 23.70 4.96
CA THR A 53 -2.39 22.64 3.99
C THR A 53 -2.03 21.28 4.65
N ARG A 54 -1.48 21.27 5.87
CA ARG A 54 -1.22 20.03 6.59
C ARG A 54 -2.50 19.19 6.82
N ILE A 55 -3.66 19.85 6.95
CA ILE A 55 -4.94 19.19 7.26
C ILE A 55 -5.74 18.98 5.97
N THR A 56 -5.89 20.05 5.17
CA THR A 56 -6.64 20.05 3.90
C THR A 56 -5.95 20.93 2.87
N ASN A 57 -5.92 20.46 1.62
CA ASN A 57 -5.41 21.22 0.48
C ASN A 57 -6.21 20.82 -0.77
N PRO A 58 -6.68 21.76 -1.61
CA PRO A 58 -7.52 21.42 -2.76
C PRO A 58 -6.86 20.48 -3.77
N THR A 59 -5.53 20.55 -3.95
CA THR A 59 -4.82 19.60 -4.82
C THR A 59 -4.81 18.19 -4.22
N ASN A 60 -4.55 18.07 -2.92
CA ASN A 60 -4.55 16.79 -2.19
C ASN A 60 -5.96 16.19 -2.17
N ASP A 61 -7.00 17.03 -2.02
CA ASP A 61 -8.39 16.59 -2.00
C ASP A 61 -8.79 15.87 -3.30
N VAL A 62 -8.34 16.37 -4.46
CA VAL A 62 -8.57 15.68 -5.74
C VAL A 62 -7.95 14.28 -5.75
N LEU A 63 -6.73 14.13 -5.26
CA LEU A 63 -6.06 12.82 -5.17
C LEU A 63 -6.79 11.89 -4.20
N GLU A 64 -7.19 12.39 -3.03
CA GLU A 64 -7.95 11.66 -2.02
C GLU A 64 -9.27 11.13 -2.58
N GLN A 65 -10.07 12.01 -3.20
CA GLN A 65 -11.36 11.65 -3.82
C GLN A 65 -11.17 10.63 -4.96
N ARG A 66 -10.13 10.79 -5.77
CA ARG A 66 -9.86 9.92 -6.92
C ARG A 66 -9.47 8.51 -6.46
N VAL A 67 -8.56 8.39 -5.50
CA VAL A 67 -8.15 7.08 -4.96
C VAL A 67 -9.30 6.43 -4.19
N ALA A 68 -10.06 7.20 -3.40
CA ALA A 68 -11.28 6.68 -2.75
C ALA A 68 -12.28 6.11 -3.76
N ALA A 69 -12.51 6.80 -4.88
CA ALA A 69 -13.39 6.32 -5.94
C ALA A 69 -12.87 5.05 -6.63
N LEU A 70 -11.55 4.95 -6.84
CA LEU A 70 -10.91 3.78 -7.46
C LEU A 70 -11.01 2.55 -6.56
N GLU A 71 -10.79 2.68 -5.26
CA GLU A 71 -10.95 1.58 -4.30
C GLU A 71 -12.43 1.31 -3.94
N GLY A 72 -13.32 2.30 -4.13
CA GLY A 72 -14.72 2.21 -3.73
C GLY A 72 -14.95 2.54 -2.25
N GLY A 73 -14.10 3.38 -1.68
CA GLY A 73 -14.18 3.86 -0.30
C GLY A 73 -15.06 5.08 -0.13
N VAL A 74 -15.41 5.39 1.13
CA VAL A 74 -16.20 6.57 1.52
C VAL A 74 -15.34 7.82 1.61
N GLY A 75 -14.02 7.66 1.82
CA GLY A 75 -13.07 8.76 1.90
C GLY A 75 -11.64 8.25 1.96
N ALA A 76 -10.71 9.17 1.71
CA ALA A 76 -9.28 8.87 1.77
C ALA A 76 -8.48 10.02 2.39
N LEU A 77 -7.24 9.74 2.78
CA LEU A 77 -6.31 10.69 3.39
C LEU A 77 -4.92 10.53 2.78
N ALA A 78 -4.46 11.57 2.09
CA ALA A 78 -3.11 11.63 1.54
C ALA A 78 -2.10 12.02 2.63
N VAL A 79 -0.99 11.28 2.67
CA VAL A 79 0.11 11.47 3.63
C VAL A 79 1.47 11.36 2.95
N ALA A 80 2.54 11.76 3.62
CA ALA A 80 3.87 11.94 3.04
C ALA A 80 4.52 10.63 2.54
N SER A 81 4.09 9.47 3.00
CA SER A 81 4.66 8.17 2.61
C SER A 81 3.72 7.01 2.93
N GLY A 82 3.95 5.83 2.31
CA GLY A 82 3.25 4.60 2.67
C GLY A 82 3.45 4.21 4.13
N MET A 83 4.64 4.42 4.69
CA MET A 83 4.90 4.16 6.11
C MET A 83 4.07 5.06 7.03
N ALA A 84 3.89 6.34 6.67
CA ALA A 84 2.99 7.24 7.39
C ALA A 84 1.53 6.77 7.29
N ALA A 85 1.11 6.26 6.12
CA ALA A 85 -0.24 5.72 5.93
C ALA A 85 -0.50 4.52 6.86
N ILE A 86 0.41 3.54 6.91
CA ILE A 86 0.30 2.37 7.80
C ILE A 86 0.29 2.81 9.27
N THR A 87 1.24 3.67 9.66
CA THR A 87 1.35 4.14 11.04
C THR A 87 0.07 4.86 11.48
N TYR A 88 -0.44 5.78 10.65
CA TYR A 88 -1.64 6.54 10.98
C TYR A 88 -2.91 5.69 10.96
N ALA A 89 -3.00 4.71 10.07
CA ALA A 89 -4.12 3.76 10.07
C ALA A 89 -4.20 3.02 11.41
N ILE A 90 -3.06 2.54 11.94
CA ILE A 90 -3.01 1.84 13.22
C ILE A 90 -3.28 2.80 14.40
N GLN A 91 -2.59 3.94 14.46
CA GLN A 91 -2.75 4.92 15.55
C GLN A 91 -4.12 5.60 15.59
N THR A 92 -4.91 5.48 14.53
CA THR A 92 -6.30 5.93 14.52
C THR A 92 -7.18 5.10 15.47
N ILE A 93 -6.84 3.82 15.68
CA ILE A 93 -7.69 2.88 16.45
C ILE A 93 -6.94 2.16 17.57
N ALA A 94 -5.62 2.25 17.64
CA ALA A 94 -4.79 1.57 18.63
C ALA A 94 -4.02 2.57 19.48
N GLU A 95 -3.91 2.27 20.77
CA GLU A 95 -3.15 3.02 21.78
C GLU A 95 -2.34 2.06 22.67
N VAL A 96 -1.68 2.58 23.68
CA VAL A 96 -0.89 1.79 24.64
C VAL A 96 -1.74 0.66 25.24
N GLY A 97 -1.23 -0.58 25.20
CA GLY A 97 -1.92 -1.78 25.67
C GLY A 97 -2.72 -2.52 24.58
N ALA A 98 -2.87 -1.92 23.39
CA ALA A 98 -3.48 -2.58 22.24
C ALA A 98 -2.53 -3.56 21.57
N ASN A 99 -3.11 -4.49 20.79
CA ASN A 99 -2.36 -5.30 19.85
C ASN A 99 -3.00 -5.32 18.46
N ILE A 100 -2.21 -5.74 17.47
CA ILE A 100 -2.67 -6.09 16.13
C ILE A 100 -2.16 -7.47 15.75
N VAL A 101 -2.88 -8.18 14.89
CA VAL A 101 -2.45 -9.45 14.30
C VAL A 101 -2.04 -9.17 12.86
N SER A 102 -0.91 -9.70 12.43
CA SER A 102 -0.39 -9.45 11.09
C SER A 102 0.18 -10.71 10.44
N THR A 103 0.13 -10.76 9.12
CA THR A 103 0.93 -11.72 8.36
C THR A 103 2.42 -11.45 8.58
N ALA A 104 3.24 -12.50 8.57
CA ALA A 104 4.70 -12.36 8.76
C ALA A 104 5.44 -11.91 7.50
N LYS A 105 4.94 -12.26 6.31
CA LYS A 105 5.57 -11.88 5.03
C LYS A 105 5.09 -10.50 4.60
N LEU A 106 5.87 -9.49 4.96
CA LEU A 106 5.59 -8.08 4.72
C LEU A 106 6.78 -7.38 4.05
N TYR A 107 6.51 -6.20 3.52
CA TYR A 107 7.56 -5.23 3.19
C TYR A 107 8.45 -4.99 4.41
N GLY A 108 9.77 -4.99 4.20
CA GLY A 108 10.74 -4.88 5.30
C GLY A 108 10.54 -3.65 6.21
N GLY A 109 10.11 -2.52 5.65
CA GLY A 109 9.78 -1.32 6.44
C GLY A 109 8.57 -1.54 7.35
N THR A 110 7.54 -2.21 6.86
CA THR A 110 6.33 -2.56 7.64
C THR A 110 6.68 -3.56 8.73
N TYR A 111 7.47 -4.60 8.41
CA TYR A 111 7.94 -5.55 9.40
C TYR A 111 8.72 -4.86 10.52
N ASN A 112 9.67 -3.98 10.19
CA ASN A 112 10.44 -3.22 11.19
C ASN A 112 9.55 -2.28 12.04
N LEU A 113 8.58 -1.63 11.44
CA LEU A 113 7.59 -0.83 12.18
C LEU A 113 6.86 -1.69 13.21
N PHE A 114 6.40 -2.87 12.79
CA PHE A 114 5.60 -3.79 13.60
C PHE A 114 6.40 -4.53 14.65
N ALA A 115 7.58 -5.02 14.31
CA ALA A 115 8.40 -5.80 15.22
C ALA A 115 9.17 -4.95 16.26
N HIS A 116 9.48 -3.70 15.92
CA HIS A 116 10.41 -2.92 16.75
C HIS A 116 9.89 -1.54 17.16
N THR A 117 9.12 -0.84 16.31
CA THR A 117 8.69 0.54 16.58
C THR A 117 7.40 0.58 17.38
N LEU A 118 6.35 -0.10 16.92
CA LEU A 118 5.05 -0.12 17.62
C LEU A 118 5.13 -0.73 19.03
N PRO A 119 5.91 -1.80 19.29
CA PRO A 119 6.07 -2.29 20.66
C PRO A 119 6.66 -1.27 21.63
N ARG A 120 7.58 -0.41 21.17
CA ARG A 120 8.11 0.71 21.97
C ARG A 120 7.09 1.81 22.24
N GLN A 121 6.03 1.86 21.45
CA GLN A 121 4.88 2.74 21.64
C GLN A 121 3.74 2.05 22.44
N GLY A 122 3.99 0.85 22.96
CA GLY A 122 3.04 0.07 23.76
C GLY A 122 1.97 -0.66 22.94
N ILE A 123 2.15 -0.83 21.62
CA ILE A 123 1.27 -1.60 20.74
C ILE A 123 1.98 -2.90 20.38
N GLU A 124 1.47 -4.03 20.84
CA GLU A 124 2.00 -5.35 20.51
C GLU A 124 1.62 -5.73 19.06
N VAL A 125 2.52 -6.45 18.35
CA VAL A 125 2.19 -7.04 17.06
C VAL A 125 2.44 -8.54 17.10
N ARG A 126 1.44 -9.33 16.74
CA ARG A 126 1.46 -10.79 16.69
C ARG A 126 1.51 -11.25 15.25
N PHE A 127 2.53 -12.03 14.91
CA PHE A 127 2.76 -12.49 13.54
C PHE A 127 2.36 -13.94 13.35
N ALA A 128 1.68 -14.24 12.24
CA ALA A 128 1.38 -15.59 11.79
C ALA A 128 1.74 -15.77 10.30
N PRO A 129 1.90 -17.04 9.82
CA PRO A 129 2.03 -17.31 8.41
C PRO A 129 0.84 -16.74 7.61
N HIS A 130 1.09 -16.22 6.41
CA HIS A 130 0.08 -15.55 5.58
C HIS A 130 -1.02 -16.51 5.06
N ASP A 131 -0.76 -17.80 5.05
CA ASP A 131 -1.62 -18.90 4.60
C ASP A 131 -2.27 -19.67 5.76
N ASP A 132 -2.01 -19.28 7.01
CA ASP A 132 -2.62 -19.90 8.21
C ASP A 132 -3.62 -18.94 8.87
N ILE A 133 -4.82 -18.84 8.26
CA ILE A 133 -5.91 -17.99 8.76
C ILE A 133 -6.34 -18.42 10.18
N ALA A 134 -6.34 -19.71 10.47
CA ALA A 134 -6.72 -20.22 11.79
C ALA A 134 -5.75 -19.78 12.89
N ALA A 135 -4.44 -19.80 12.60
CA ALA A 135 -3.43 -19.28 13.52
C ALA A 135 -3.58 -17.77 13.73
N MET A 136 -3.87 -17.01 12.67
CA MET A 136 -4.15 -15.57 12.78
C MET A 136 -5.38 -15.31 13.65
N GLU A 137 -6.47 -16.03 13.41
CA GLU A 137 -7.71 -15.89 14.19
C GLU A 137 -7.50 -16.22 15.67
N ALA A 138 -6.74 -17.28 15.98
CA ALA A 138 -6.43 -17.69 17.35
C ALA A 138 -5.62 -16.66 18.16
N MET A 139 -4.96 -15.71 17.48
CA MET A 139 -4.19 -14.62 18.11
C MET A 139 -5.05 -13.39 18.44
N ILE A 140 -6.31 -13.37 18.00
CA ILE A 140 -7.22 -12.24 18.27
C ILE A 140 -7.77 -12.34 19.69
N ASP A 141 -7.63 -11.25 20.47
CA ASP A 141 -8.19 -11.10 21.80
C ASP A 141 -8.99 -9.79 21.97
N GLU A 142 -9.37 -9.46 23.19
CA GLU A 142 -10.14 -8.23 23.48
C GLU A 142 -9.36 -6.94 23.21
N ASN A 143 -8.04 -6.98 23.24
CA ASN A 143 -7.16 -5.82 22.98
C ASN A 143 -6.77 -5.70 21.50
N THR A 144 -7.13 -6.67 20.66
CA THR A 144 -6.82 -6.62 19.22
C THR A 144 -7.64 -5.53 18.53
N LYS A 145 -6.96 -4.62 17.83
CA LYS A 145 -7.57 -3.47 17.15
C LYS A 145 -7.63 -3.61 15.63
N ALA A 146 -6.77 -4.43 15.04
CA ALA A 146 -6.79 -4.70 13.62
C ALA A 146 -6.14 -6.05 13.30
N VAL A 147 -6.54 -6.61 12.16
CA VAL A 147 -5.77 -7.59 11.40
C VAL A 147 -5.14 -6.88 10.22
N PHE A 148 -3.88 -7.16 9.91
CA PHE A 148 -3.13 -6.51 8.83
C PHE A 148 -2.52 -7.52 7.87
N CYS A 149 -2.60 -7.26 6.56
CA CYS A 149 -1.90 -8.00 5.53
C CYS A 149 -1.53 -7.11 4.33
N GLU A 150 -0.66 -7.62 3.45
CA GLU A 150 -0.45 -7.10 2.11
C GLU A 150 -1.27 -7.94 1.13
N SER A 151 -1.95 -7.33 0.16
CA SER A 151 -2.70 -8.06 -0.88
C SER A 151 -1.78 -8.94 -1.72
N ILE A 152 -0.59 -8.41 -2.03
CA ILE A 152 0.54 -9.11 -2.64
C ILE A 152 1.80 -8.73 -1.87
N GLY A 153 2.43 -9.71 -1.24
CA GLY A 153 3.61 -9.49 -0.40
C GLY A 153 4.88 -9.18 -1.19
N ASN A 154 5.74 -8.35 -0.62
CA ASN A 154 7.04 -7.98 -1.16
C ASN A 154 8.16 -8.33 -0.17
N PRO A 155 9.18 -9.15 -0.53
CA PRO A 155 9.55 -9.59 -1.89
C PRO A 155 8.95 -10.92 -2.34
N ALA A 156 8.22 -11.62 -1.49
CA ALA A 156 7.83 -13.00 -1.71
C ALA A 156 6.79 -13.21 -2.84
N GLY A 157 6.04 -12.15 -3.23
CA GLY A 157 4.98 -12.24 -4.24
C GLY A 157 3.79 -13.11 -3.81
N ASN A 158 3.69 -13.43 -2.51
CA ASN A 158 2.60 -14.23 -1.95
C ASN A 158 1.27 -13.48 -1.96
N ILE A 159 0.18 -14.25 -2.08
CA ILE A 159 -1.19 -13.71 -2.08
C ILE A 159 -1.93 -14.25 -0.86
N VAL A 160 -2.64 -13.35 -0.16
CA VAL A 160 -3.46 -13.70 1.02
C VAL A 160 -4.90 -13.97 0.58
N ASP A 161 -5.58 -14.94 1.19
CA ASP A 161 -7.02 -15.10 1.04
C ASP A 161 -7.76 -13.99 1.82
N LEU A 162 -7.99 -12.86 1.14
CA LEU A 162 -8.55 -11.65 1.74
C LEU A 162 -9.93 -11.89 2.34
N GLN A 163 -10.81 -12.62 1.66
CA GLN A 163 -12.17 -12.89 2.14
C GLN A 163 -12.14 -13.76 3.40
N ALA A 164 -11.34 -14.83 3.38
CA ALA A 164 -11.24 -15.70 4.55
C ALA A 164 -10.66 -14.98 5.77
N LEU A 165 -9.67 -14.10 5.54
CA LEU A 165 -9.05 -13.30 6.61
C LEU A 165 -10.01 -12.23 7.14
N ALA A 166 -10.76 -11.56 6.26
CA ALA A 166 -11.79 -10.60 6.66
C ALA A 166 -12.89 -11.27 7.50
N ASP A 167 -13.39 -12.42 7.04
CA ASP A 167 -14.43 -13.17 7.76
C ASP A 167 -13.93 -13.60 9.16
N ALA A 168 -12.65 -14.01 9.28
CA ALA A 168 -12.04 -14.35 10.56
C ALA A 168 -11.97 -13.13 11.49
N ALA A 169 -11.47 -12.00 11.01
CA ALA A 169 -11.39 -10.75 11.76
C ALA A 169 -12.76 -10.25 12.22
N HIS A 170 -13.75 -10.26 11.32
CA HIS A 170 -15.10 -9.75 11.59
C HIS A 170 -15.86 -10.60 12.59
N ARG A 171 -15.64 -11.92 12.67
CA ARG A 171 -16.23 -12.77 13.73
C ARG A 171 -15.88 -12.26 15.14
N HIS A 172 -14.74 -11.58 15.28
CA HIS A 172 -14.29 -11.00 16.55
C HIS A 172 -14.53 -9.48 16.65
N GLY A 173 -15.23 -8.87 15.69
CA GLY A 173 -15.46 -7.42 15.65
C GLY A 173 -14.16 -6.61 15.48
N VAL A 174 -13.23 -7.12 14.67
CA VAL A 174 -11.93 -6.51 14.37
C VAL A 174 -11.87 -6.18 12.87
N PRO A 175 -11.43 -4.97 12.47
CA PRO A 175 -11.30 -4.60 11.06
C PRO A 175 -10.08 -5.25 10.40
N LEU A 176 -10.18 -5.48 9.09
CA LEU A 176 -9.06 -5.86 8.22
C LEU A 176 -8.47 -4.63 7.53
N ILE A 177 -7.18 -4.40 7.75
CA ILE A 177 -6.38 -3.39 7.04
C ILE A 177 -5.52 -4.09 5.99
N VAL A 178 -5.62 -3.66 4.73
CA VAL A 178 -4.88 -4.25 3.61
C VAL A 178 -3.95 -3.21 2.99
N ASP A 179 -2.66 -3.50 2.92
CA ASP A 179 -1.75 -2.75 2.05
C ASP A 179 -1.91 -3.25 0.60
N ASN A 180 -2.50 -2.41 -0.24
CA ASN A 180 -2.81 -2.71 -1.64
C ASN A 180 -1.82 -2.06 -2.62
N THR A 181 -0.63 -1.74 -2.14
CA THR A 181 0.41 -1.02 -2.93
C THR A 181 0.80 -1.75 -4.20
N VAL A 182 0.97 -3.08 -4.15
CA VAL A 182 1.46 -3.87 -5.30
C VAL A 182 0.33 -4.16 -6.30
N ALA A 183 -0.83 -4.59 -5.81
CA ALA A 183 -1.96 -4.90 -6.69
C ALA A 183 -2.58 -3.64 -7.29
N THR A 184 -2.62 -2.54 -6.57
CA THR A 184 -3.37 -1.33 -6.92
C THR A 184 -4.86 -1.62 -7.12
N PRO A 185 -5.76 -0.62 -7.17
CA PRO A 185 -7.17 -0.87 -7.48
C PRO A 185 -7.42 -1.45 -8.88
N VAL A 186 -6.38 -1.48 -9.75
CA VAL A 186 -6.49 -2.06 -11.09
C VAL A 186 -6.54 -3.59 -11.09
N LEU A 187 -5.78 -4.23 -10.21
CA LEU A 187 -5.74 -5.69 -10.11
C LEU A 187 -6.67 -6.21 -9.03
N CYS A 188 -6.73 -5.54 -7.87
CA CYS A 188 -7.53 -5.96 -6.74
C CYS A 188 -8.15 -4.75 -6.03
N ARG A 189 -9.42 -4.87 -5.67
CA ARG A 189 -10.12 -3.90 -4.81
C ARG A 189 -10.50 -4.60 -3.50
N PRO A 190 -9.68 -4.50 -2.46
CA PRO A 190 -9.84 -5.29 -1.24
C PRO A 190 -11.20 -5.09 -0.54
N PHE A 191 -11.85 -3.93 -0.73
CA PHE A 191 -13.21 -3.68 -0.20
C PHE A 191 -14.29 -4.57 -0.79
N GLU A 192 -14.07 -5.16 -1.96
CA GLU A 192 -14.94 -6.16 -2.56
C GLU A 192 -14.77 -7.55 -1.93
N HIS A 193 -13.72 -7.71 -1.11
CA HIS A 193 -13.33 -8.96 -0.45
C HIS A 193 -13.27 -8.82 1.08
N GLY A 194 -14.03 -7.87 1.63
CA GLY A 194 -14.23 -7.73 3.07
C GLY A 194 -13.20 -6.87 3.81
N ALA A 195 -12.22 -6.27 3.15
CA ALA A 195 -11.34 -5.30 3.80
C ALA A 195 -12.12 -4.05 4.25
N ASP A 196 -11.67 -3.44 5.35
CA ASP A 196 -12.30 -2.25 5.92
C ASP A 196 -11.49 -0.99 5.65
N ILE A 197 -10.17 -1.11 5.75
CA ILE A 197 -9.21 -0.04 5.49
C ILE A 197 -8.19 -0.52 4.47
N VAL A 198 -7.87 0.33 3.50
CA VAL A 198 -6.79 0.09 2.53
C VAL A 198 -5.72 1.15 2.71
N VAL A 199 -4.46 0.74 2.63
CA VAL A 199 -3.32 1.66 2.60
C VAL A 199 -2.53 1.48 1.30
N HIS A 200 -1.87 2.56 0.86
CA HIS A 200 -0.99 2.55 -0.31
C HIS A 200 0.29 3.33 -0.06
N ALA A 201 1.40 2.83 -0.56
CA ALA A 201 2.53 3.66 -0.93
C ALA A 201 2.31 4.21 -2.35
N LEU A 202 1.80 5.44 -2.45
CA LEU A 202 1.59 6.12 -3.74
C LEU A 202 2.88 6.29 -4.55
N THR A 203 4.01 6.23 -3.88
CA THR A 203 5.39 6.22 -4.41
C THR A 203 5.60 5.16 -5.49
N LYS A 204 4.85 4.03 -5.42
CA LYS A 204 5.06 2.83 -6.24
C LYS A 204 4.23 2.93 -7.53
N TYR A 205 3.49 1.90 -7.87
CA TYR A 205 2.74 1.83 -9.14
C TYR A 205 1.78 3.00 -9.38
N ILE A 206 1.14 3.55 -8.34
CA ILE A 206 0.20 4.67 -8.50
C ILE A 206 0.94 5.89 -9.07
N GLY A 207 2.05 6.31 -8.50
CA GLY A 207 2.90 7.36 -9.06
C GLY A 207 3.66 6.91 -10.30
N GLY A 208 4.26 5.73 -10.27
CA GLY A 208 4.82 4.98 -11.38
C GLY A 208 6.09 5.53 -12.04
N HIS A 209 6.68 6.62 -11.53
CA HIS A 209 7.80 7.31 -12.18
C HIS A 209 9.04 7.47 -11.28
N GLY A 210 9.00 6.96 -10.03
CA GLY A 210 10.13 7.05 -9.10
C GLY A 210 10.54 8.46 -8.70
N ASN A 211 9.66 9.46 -8.87
CA ASN A 211 9.97 10.89 -8.71
C ASN A 211 9.28 11.54 -7.50
N SER A 212 8.33 10.85 -6.83
CA SER A 212 7.57 11.42 -5.74
C SER A 212 7.26 10.39 -4.66
N LEU A 213 7.44 10.78 -3.40
CA LEU A 213 6.96 10.02 -2.25
C LEU A 213 5.53 10.41 -1.92
N GLY A 214 4.72 9.43 -1.52
CA GLY A 214 3.36 9.64 -1.02
C GLY A 214 2.79 8.37 -0.41
N GLY A 215 1.78 8.54 0.42
CA GLY A 215 0.97 7.48 0.99
C GLY A 215 -0.51 7.84 0.97
N MET A 216 -1.36 6.83 1.11
CA MET A 216 -2.81 6.99 1.17
C MET A 216 -3.40 6.03 2.17
N VAL A 217 -4.35 6.51 2.96
CA VAL A 217 -5.27 5.69 3.74
C VAL A 217 -6.65 5.83 3.11
N VAL A 218 -7.34 4.73 2.88
CA VAL A 218 -8.71 4.71 2.33
C VAL A 218 -9.62 3.97 3.29
N ASP A 219 -10.76 4.56 3.60
CA ASP A 219 -11.80 4.00 4.47
C ASP A 219 -12.96 3.48 3.63
N SER A 220 -13.34 2.23 3.85
CA SER A 220 -14.52 1.64 3.18
C SER A 220 -15.83 2.28 3.62
N GLY A 221 -15.88 2.82 4.85
CA GLY A 221 -17.09 3.27 5.51
C GLY A 221 -18.06 2.14 5.93
N LYS A 222 -17.61 0.88 5.85
CA LYS A 222 -18.49 -0.29 6.08
C LYS A 222 -18.33 -0.92 7.47
N PHE A 223 -17.17 -0.73 8.12
CA PHE A 223 -16.96 -1.31 9.44
C PHE A 223 -17.85 -0.64 10.48
N PRO A 224 -18.62 -1.41 11.29
CA PRO A 224 -19.63 -0.86 12.21
C PRO A 224 -18.99 -0.37 13.52
N TRP A 225 -18.18 0.69 13.47
CA TRP A 225 -17.43 1.22 14.62
C TRP A 225 -18.29 1.47 15.87
N ALA A 226 -19.53 1.94 15.69
CA ALA A 226 -20.45 2.23 16.78
C ALA A 226 -21.01 0.98 17.47
N GLU A 227 -21.01 -0.18 16.78
CA GLU A 227 -21.43 -1.45 17.37
C GLU A 227 -20.35 -2.07 18.25
N HIS A 228 -19.07 -1.70 18.01
CA HIS A 228 -17.89 -2.18 18.74
C HIS A 228 -17.25 -1.09 19.60
N LYS A 229 -18.07 -0.22 20.22
CA LYS A 229 -17.62 0.97 20.94
C LYS A 229 -16.64 0.68 22.08
N ASP A 230 -16.80 -0.43 22.78
CA ASP A 230 -15.93 -0.80 23.91
C ASP A 230 -14.52 -1.20 23.40
N ARG A 231 -14.45 -1.78 22.19
CA ARG A 231 -13.18 -2.09 21.52
C ARG A 231 -12.54 -0.84 20.95
N PHE A 232 -13.31 0.12 20.43
CA PHE A 232 -12.81 1.33 19.75
C PHE A 232 -13.23 2.63 20.46
N PRO A 233 -12.83 2.84 21.75
CA PRO A 233 -13.18 4.04 22.49
C PRO A 233 -12.69 5.33 21.82
N LEU A 234 -11.54 5.30 21.12
CA LEU A 234 -10.98 6.46 20.41
C LEU A 234 -11.91 7.06 19.35
N LEU A 235 -12.86 6.29 18.82
CA LEU A 235 -13.85 6.74 17.85
C LEU A 235 -15.22 7.03 18.48
N ASN A 236 -15.48 6.47 19.66
CA ASN A 236 -16.81 6.42 20.29
C ASN A 236 -16.93 7.20 21.60
N THR A 237 -15.87 7.85 22.04
CA THR A 237 -15.88 8.71 23.24
C THR A 237 -15.45 10.13 22.88
N PRO A 238 -15.86 11.15 23.69
CA PRO A 238 -15.44 12.53 23.44
C PRO A 238 -13.90 12.67 23.41
N ASP A 239 -13.36 13.18 22.30
CA ASP A 239 -11.92 13.40 22.15
C ASP A 239 -11.52 14.76 22.75
N PRO A 240 -10.77 14.79 23.89
CA PRO A 240 -10.37 16.04 24.53
C PRO A 240 -9.38 16.84 23.67
N SER A 241 -8.69 16.21 22.72
CA SER A 241 -7.75 16.88 21.82
C SER A 241 -8.44 17.60 20.66
N TYR A 242 -9.75 17.31 20.43
CA TYR A 242 -10.53 17.89 19.34
C TYR A 242 -11.96 18.25 19.79
N HIS A 243 -12.10 19.26 20.64
CA HIS A 243 -13.36 19.87 21.09
C HIS A 243 -14.40 18.90 21.68
N GLY A 244 -13.99 17.72 22.14
CA GLY A 244 -14.92 16.70 22.67
C GLY A 244 -15.74 15.99 21.59
N VAL A 245 -15.28 15.98 20.36
CA VAL A 245 -15.97 15.28 19.24
C VAL A 245 -16.01 13.77 19.51
N VAL A 246 -17.16 13.16 19.29
CA VAL A 246 -17.36 11.71 19.12
C VAL A 246 -17.39 11.43 17.62
N TYR A 247 -16.36 10.76 17.10
CA TYR A 247 -16.17 10.65 15.65
C TYR A 247 -17.27 9.86 14.95
N THR A 248 -17.77 8.79 15.59
CA THR A 248 -18.89 7.99 15.04
C THR A 248 -20.19 8.77 14.94
N GLU A 249 -20.42 9.74 15.84
CA GLU A 249 -21.58 10.63 15.80
C GLU A 249 -21.40 11.76 14.77
N ALA A 250 -20.19 12.33 14.72
CA ALA A 250 -19.91 13.49 13.87
C ALA A 250 -19.76 13.14 12.38
N PHE A 251 -19.15 11.98 12.07
CA PHE A 251 -18.79 11.61 10.70
C PHE A 251 -19.46 10.33 10.22
N GLY A 252 -20.21 9.61 11.07
CA GLY A 252 -20.89 8.37 10.71
C GLY A 252 -19.95 7.34 10.05
N PRO A 253 -20.24 6.91 8.80
CA PRO A 253 -19.40 5.95 8.08
C PRO A 253 -17.94 6.40 7.87
N ALA A 254 -17.67 7.72 7.86
CA ALA A 254 -16.33 8.28 7.69
C ALA A 254 -15.62 8.57 9.03
N ALA A 255 -16.06 7.98 10.14
CA ALA A 255 -15.50 8.21 11.47
C ALA A 255 -14.00 7.91 11.55
N PHE A 256 -13.56 6.81 10.95
CA PHE A 256 -12.16 6.41 10.93
C PHE A 256 -11.29 7.41 10.16
N ILE A 257 -11.65 7.74 8.93
CA ILE A 257 -10.84 8.64 8.10
C ILE A 257 -10.89 10.08 8.63
N GLY A 258 -12.02 10.49 9.23
CA GLY A 258 -12.17 11.78 9.90
C GLY A 258 -11.19 11.93 11.06
N ARG A 259 -11.15 10.94 11.99
CA ARG A 259 -10.18 10.92 13.08
C ARG A 259 -8.74 10.84 12.57
N CYS A 260 -8.47 10.02 11.57
CA CYS A 260 -7.14 9.87 10.98
C CYS A 260 -6.57 11.22 10.51
N ARG A 261 -7.40 12.08 9.92
CA ARG A 261 -7.04 13.44 9.48
C ARG A 261 -6.77 14.38 10.65
N VAL A 262 -7.68 14.44 11.63
CA VAL A 262 -7.65 15.48 12.66
C VAL A 262 -6.81 15.11 13.90
N VAL A 263 -6.38 13.86 14.03
CA VAL A 263 -5.51 13.42 15.12
C VAL A 263 -4.14 12.98 14.59
N PRO A 264 -3.93 11.80 13.98
CA PRO A 264 -2.59 11.42 13.54
C PRO A 264 -1.96 12.42 12.58
N LEU A 265 -2.62 12.75 11.46
CA LEU A 265 -2.04 13.64 10.48
C LEU A 265 -1.81 15.04 11.04
N ARG A 266 -2.81 15.64 11.69
CA ARG A 266 -2.71 16.99 12.23
C ARG A 266 -1.59 17.13 13.26
N ASN A 267 -1.46 16.16 14.18
CA ASN A 267 -0.59 16.25 15.33
C ASN A 267 0.85 15.78 15.04
N MET A 268 1.03 14.76 14.17
CA MET A 268 2.36 14.22 13.80
C MET A 268 2.91 14.78 12.49
N GLY A 269 2.06 15.33 11.62
CA GLY A 269 2.47 16.27 10.58
C GLY A 269 3.04 15.67 9.28
N ALA A 270 2.93 14.37 9.01
CA ALA A 270 3.41 13.77 7.76
C ALA A 270 2.46 14.09 6.57
N ALA A 271 2.28 15.37 6.27
CA ALA A 271 1.41 15.84 5.19
C ALA A 271 2.08 15.70 3.83
N LEU A 272 1.29 15.36 2.81
CA LEU A 272 1.76 15.27 1.43
C LEU A 272 1.89 16.67 0.83
N SER A 273 3.01 16.93 0.12
CA SER A 273 3.20 18.18 -0.63
C SER A 273 2.23 18.25 -1.82
N PRO A 274 1.56 19.40 -2.06
CA PRO A 274 0.71 19.58 -3.25
C PRO A 274 1.45 19.36 -4.57
N PHE A 275 2.73 19.67 -4.63
CA PHE A 275 3.54 19.40 -5.82
C PHE A 275 3.75 17.89 -6.05
N ASN A 276 4.05 17.11 -4.99
CA ASN A 276 4.11 15.66 -5.09
C ASN A 276 2.74 15.08 -5.48
N THR A 277 1.67 15.62 -4.92
CA THR A 277 0.29 15.24 -5.26
C THR A 277 0.02 15.40 -6.76
N PHE A 278 0.43 16.53 -7.34
CA PHE A 278 0.27 16.79 -8.78
C PHE A 278 1.02 15.74 -9.63
N LEU A 279 2.27 15.44 -9.29
CA LEU A 279 3.05 14.41 -9.98
C LEU A 279 2.43 13.00 -9.85
N ILE A 280 1.91 12.67 -8.67
CA ILE A 280 1.22 11.40 -8.43
C ILE A 280 -0.08 11.31 -9.22
N LEU A 281 -0.86 12.39 -9.31
CA LEU A 281 -2.08 12.46 -10.12
C LEU A 281 -1.80 12.17 -11.59
N GLN A 282 -0.71 12.70 -12.16
CA GLN A 282 -0.32 12.41 -13.54
C GLN A 282 -0.01 10.92 -13.74
N GLY A 283 0.68 10.28 -12.78
CA GLY A 283 0.91 8.83 -12.82
C GLY A 283 -0.39 8.04 -12.70
N LEU A 284 -1.30 8.47 -11.84
CA LEU A 284 -2.58 7.80 -11.60
C LEU A 284 -3.47 7.75 -12.84
N GLU A 285 -3.47 8.80 -13.66
CA GLU A 285 -4.28 8.85 -14.89
C GLU A 285 -3.96 7.74 -15.89
N THR A 286 -2.72 7.25 -15.91
CA THR A 286 -2.27 6.16 -16.79
C THR A 286 -2.08 4.83 -16.07
N LEU A 287 -2.54 4.70 -14.83
CA LEU A 287 -2.29 3.54 -13.99
C LEU A 287 -2.76 2.23 -14.63
N SER A 288 -3.98 2.19 -15.18
CA SER A 288 -4.54 0.98 -15.79
C SER A 288 -3.70 0.48 -16.97
N LEU A 289 -3.30 1.41 -17.86
CA LEU A 289 -2.45 1.10 -19.02
C LEU A 289 -1.07 0.57 -18.59
N ARG A 290 -0.48 1.20 -17.58
CA ARG A 290 0.82 0.77 -17.08
C ARG A 290 0.74 -0.59 -16.37
N MET A 291 -0.27 -0.81 -15.53
CA MET A 291 -0.44 -2.09 -14.83
C MET A 291 -0.64 -3.24 -15.81
N GLU A 292 -1.42 -3.06 -16.87
CA GLU A 292 -1.60 -4.06 -17.92
C GLU A 292 -0.25 -4.44 -18.54
N ARG A 293 0.53 -3.47 -19.00
CA ARG A 293 1.84 -3.69 -19.61
C ARG A 293 2.85 -4.28 -18.62
N HIS A 294 2.91 -3.79 -17.40
CA HIS A 294 3.76 -4.32 -16.33
C HIS A 294 3.50 -5.82 -16.11
N CYS A 295 2.23 -6.19 -15.95
CA CYS A 295 1.84 -7.56 -15.63
C CYS A 295 2.03 -8.51 -16.82
N GLU A 296 1.74 -8.06 -18.05
CA GLU A 296 2.05 -8.83 -19.26
C GLU A 296 3.55 -9.12 -19.39
N ASN A 297 4.38 -8.11 -19.19
CA ASN A 297 5.83 -8.29 -19.25
C ASN A 297 6.31 -9.23 -18.15
N ALA A 298 5.82 -9.06 -16.91
CA ALA A 298 6.20 -9.93 -15.80
C ALA A 298 5.82 -11.39 -16.02
N GLN A 299 4.65 -11.67 -16.60
CA GLN A 299 4.25 -13.03 -16.96
C GLN A 299 5.24 -13.66 -17.93
N LYS A 300 5.60 -12.95 -19.01
CA LYS A 300 6.55 -13.43 -20.02
C LYS A 300 7.96 -13.63 -19.42
N VAL A 301 8.40 -12.73 -18.55
CA VAL A 301 9.67 -12.87 -17.83
C VAL A 301 9.65 -14.09 -16.91
N ALA A 302 8.57 -14.31 -16.17
CA ALA A 302 8.45 -15.47 -15.27
C ALA A 302 8.47 -16.79 -16.04
N GLU A 303 7.75 -16.89 -17.16
CA GLU A 303 7.73 -18.06 -18.06
C GLU A 303 9.10 -18.32 -18.67
N TYR A 304 9.80 -17.29 -19.09
CA TYR A 304 11.17 -17.38 -19.60
C TYR A 304 12.15 -17.89 -18.53
N LEU A 305 12.13 -17.27 -17.35
CA LEU A 305 13.02 -17.66 -16.23
C LEU A 305 12.76 -19.10 -15.75
N GLN A 306 11.50 -19.55 -15.76
CA GLN A 306 11.13 -20.92 -15.35
C GLN A 306 11.79 -21.99 -16.23
N GLN A 307 12.07 -21.66 -17.49
CA GLN A 307 12.68 -22.58 -18.46
C GLN A 307 14.21 -22.42 -18.56
N HIS A 308 14.77 -21.38 -17.93
CA HIS A 308 16.18 -21.07 -18.11
C HIS A 308 17.10 -21.98 -17.27
N PRO A 309 18.16 -22.58 -17.86
CA PRO A 309 19.01 -23.56 -17.17
C PRO A 309 19.77 -23.03 -15.96
N GLN A 310 20.05 -21.72 -15.89
CA GLN A 310 20.75 -21.05 -14.79
C GLN A 310 19.80 -20.69 -13.62
N VAL A 311 18.48 -20.83 -13.80
CA VAL A 311 17.48 -20.56 -12.77
C VAL A 311 17.15 -21.85 -12.01
N ALA A 312 17.08 -21.77 -10.69
CA ALA A 312 16.77 -22.89 -9.81
C ALA A 312 15.27 -22.98 -9.51
N TRP A 313 14.63 -21.84 -9.32
CA TRP A 313 13.19 -21.72 -9.01
C TRP A 313 12.67 -20.33 -9.38
N VAL A 314 11.35 -20.21 -9.61
CA VAL A 314 10.66 -18.93 -9.82
C VAL A 314 9.45 -18.84 -8.89
N LYS A 315 9.29 -17.72 -8.19
CA LYS A 315 8.10 -17.39 -7.38
C LYS A 315 7.32 -16.28 -8.07
N TYR A 316 6.21 -16.65 -8.68
CA TYR A 316 5.28 -15.74 -9.33
C TYR A 316 3.89 -16.39 -9.40
N ALA A 317 2.89 -15.79 -8.80
CA ALA A 317 1.55 -16.39 -8.70
C ALA A 317 0.80 -16.48 -10.03
N GLY A 318 1.32 -15.89 -11.12
CA GLY A 318 0.84 -16.09 -12.49
C GLY A 318 1.22 -17.42 -13.12
N LEU A 319 2.21 -18.14 -12.56
CA LEU A 319 2.59 -19.48 -13.03
C LEU A 319 1.63 -20.53 -12.49
N LYS A 320 1.23 -21.47 -13.31
CA LYS A 320 0.19 -22.49 -12.98
C LYS A 320 0.59 -23.44 -11.86
N ASP A 321 1.87 -23.67 -11.67
CA ASP A 321 2.45 -24.54 -10.65
C ASP A 321 2.72 -23.80 -9.33
N ASN A 322 2.50 -22.50 -9.29
CA ASN A 322 2.61 -21.72 -8.05
C ASN A 322 1.42 -22.05 -7.12
N PRO A 323 1.66 -22.33 -5.81
CA PRO A 323 0.60 -22.70 -4.88
C PRO A 323 -0.49 -21.62 -4.73
N GLU A 324 -0.16 -20.37 -4.96
CA GLU A 324 -1.08 -19.23 -4.80
C GLU A 324 -1.77 -18.84 -6.14
N HIS A 325 -1.55 -19.61 -7.20
CA HIS A 325 -2.14 -19.33 -8.53
C HIS A 325 -3.67 -19.21 -8.48
N GLN A 326 -4.35 -20.08 -7.73
CA GLN A 326 -5.81 -20.03 -7.62
C GLN A 326 -6.30 -18.77 -6.90
N LEU A 327 -5.60 -18.33 -5.85
CA LEU A 327 -5.90 -17.06 -5.18
C LEU A 327 -5.67 -15.87 -6.11
N ALA A 328 -4.58 -15.90 -6.90
CA ALA A 328 -4.32 -14.90 -7.93
C ALA A 328 -5.47 -14.81 -8.95
N GLN A 329 -5.94 -15.94 -9.46
CA GLN A 329 -7.08 -15.98 -10.39
C GLN A 329 -8.35 -15.39 -9.75
N ARG A 330 -8.60 -15.72 -8.49
CA ARG A 330 -9.79 -15.25 -7.75
C ARG A 330 -9.76 -13.74 -7.53
N TYR A 331 -8.65 -13.19 -7.03
CA TYR A 331 -8.57 -11.81 -6.58
C TYR A 331 -8.14 -10.82 -7.67
N MET A 332 -7.41 -11.27 -8.70
CA MET A 332 -6.90 -10.42 -9.78
C MET A 332 -7.70 -10.56 -11.09
N GLY A 333 -8.89 -11.17 -11.03
CA GLY A 333 -9.81 -11.26 -12.17
C GLY A 333 -9.25 -12.05 -13.36
N GLY A 334 -8.42 -13.05 -13.14
CA GLY A 334 -7.82 -13.88 -14.19
C GLY A 334 -6.70 -13.20 -14.99
N LYS A 335 -6.27 -11.99 -14.61
CA LYS A 335 -5.13 -11.28 -15.20
C LYS A 335 -3.82 -11.74 -14.55
N PRO A 336 -2.67 -11.54 -15.21
CA PRO A 336 -1.37 -11.71 -14.56
C PRO A 336 -1.32 -10.87 -13.27
N PRO A 337 -0.96 -11.47 -12.10
CA PRO A 337 -1.33 -10.92 -10.79
C PRO A 337 -0.43 -9.79 -10.30
N ALA A 338 0.75 -9.60 -10.86
CA ALA A 338 1.69 -8.61 -10.38
C ALA A 338 2.77 -8.30 -11.40
N ALA A 339 3.53 -7.24 -11.15
CA ALA A 339 4.75 -6.94 -11.89
C ALA A 339 6.01 -7.12 -11.02
N ILE A 340 5.85 -7.72 -9.85
CA ILE A 340 6.95 -8.15 -8.98
C ILE A 340 7.04 -9.66 -9.01
N LEU A 341 8.25 -10.19 -9.15
CA LEU A 341 8.55 -11.60 -9.07
C LEU A 341 9.92 -11.84 -8.44
N SER A 342 10.14 -13.04 -7.95
CA SER A 342 11.44 -13.46 -7.41
C SER A 342 11.85 -14.79 -8.04
N PHE A 343 13.16 -14.98 -8.20
CA PHE A 343 13.71 -16.24 -8.66
C PHE A 343 15.03 -16.54 -7.96
N GLY A 344 15.38 -17.83 -7.88
CA GLY A 344 16.67 -18.31 -7.37
C GLY A 344 17.63 -18.56 -8.51
N ILE A 345 18.86 -18.04 -8.40
CA ILE A 345 19.92 -18.25 -9.36
C ILE A 345 20.84 -19.39 -8.92
N LYS A 346 21.20 -20.30 -9.84
CA LYS A 346 22.19 -21.35 -9.56
C LYS A 346 23.57 -20.74 -9.31
N GLY A 347 24.28 -21.24 -8.29
CA GLY A 347 25.56 -20.68 -7.85
C GLY A 347 25.43 -19.72 -6.66
N GLY A 348 24.20 -19.57 -6.10
CA GLY A 348 23.96 -18.89 -4.83
C GLY A 348 24.26 -17.39 -4.85
N GLN A 349 24.67 -16.87 -3.71
CA GLN A 349 24.87 -15.43 -3.50
C GLN A 349 25.87 -14.78 -4.46
N GLU A 350 26.98 -15.47 -4.77
CA GLU A 350 28.01 -14.94 -5.67
C GLU A 350 27.52 -14.81 -7.11
N ALA A 351 26.80 -15.84 -7.60
CA ALA A 351 26.18 -15.80 -8.90
C ALA A 351 25.11 -14.69 -8.98
N GLY A 352 24.31 -14.52 -7.90
CA GLY A 352 23.35 -13.43 -7.79
C GLY A 352 24.01 -12.05 -7.87
N ALA A 353 25.14 -11.87 -7.22
CA ALA A 353 25.89 -10.61 -7.31
C ALA A 353 26.41 -10.35 -8.73
N ARG A 354 27.03 -11.38 -9.39
CA ARG A 354 27.48 -11.26 -10.79
C ARG A 354 26.34 -10.95 -11.75
N PHE A 355 25.19 -11.61 -11.57
CA PHE A 355 23.97 -11.35 -12.36
C PHE A 355 23.57 -9.87 -12.24
N ILE A 356 23.40 -9.36 -11.01
CA ILE A 356 23.01 -7.96 -10.77
C ILE A 356 24.03 -6.99 -11.37
N ASP A 357 25.34 -7.28 -11.24
CA ASP A 357 26.39 -6.40 -11.75
C ASP A 357 26.49 -6.41 -13.29
N ALA A 358 26.04 -7.47 -13.94
CA ALA A 358 26.03 -7.60 -15.39
C ALA A 358 24.83 -6.91 -16.09
N LEU A 359 23.76 -6.58 -15.36
CA LEU A 359 22.57 -5.91 -15.94
C LEU A 359 22.94 -4.55 -16.55
N GLN A 360 22.42 -4.29 -17.75
CA GLN A 360 22.67 -3.08 -18.56
C GLN A 360 21.43 -2.19 -18.71
N LEU A 361 20.26 -2.79 -18.95
CA LEU A 361 18.96 -2.11 -19.04
C LEU A 361 18.26 -2.04 -17.69
N VAL A 362 18.13 -3.18 -17.02
CA VAL A 362 17.44 -3.30 -15.74
C VAL A 362 18.24 -2.62 -14.65
N LEU A 363 17.66 -1.65 -13.96
CA LEU A 363 18.35 -0.81 -12.99
C LEU A 363 18.52 -1.51 -11.63
N ARG A 364 19.70 -1.38 -11.05
CA ARG A 364 20.09 -1.95 -9.75
C ARG A 364 19.72 -1.02 -8.62
N LEU A 365 18.56 -1.19 -8.01
CA LEU A 365 18.12 -0.37 -6.88
C LEU A 365 16.98 -1.02 -6.09
N VAL A 366 16.73 -0.47 -4.90
CA VAL A 366 15.66 -0.92 -4.01
C VAL A 366 14.42 -0.06 -4.19
N ASN A 367 13.65 -0.33 -5.24
CA ASN A 367 12.31 0.21 -5.46
C ASN A 367 11.44 -0.82 -6.19
N ILE A 368 10.16 -0.53 -6.38
CA ILE A 368 9.22 -1.30 -7.20
C ILE A 368 8.24 -0.34 -7.87
N GLY A 369 7.57 -0.78 -8.93
CA GLY A 369 6.47 -0.04 -9.56
C GLY A 369 6.88 1.18 -10.36
N ASP A 370 8.16 1.33 -10.69
CA ASP A 370 8.65 2.31 -11.66
C ASP A 370 8.33 1.83 -13.08
N ALA A 371 8.15 2.77 -14.01
CA ALA A 371 8.02 2.47 -15.44
C ALA A 371 9.23 1.71 -16.00
N LYS A 372 10.40 1.83 -15.36
CA LYS A 372 11.62 1.09 -15.68
C LYS A 372 11.69 -0.23 -14.91
N SER A 373 12.26 -1.25 -15.53
CA SER A 373 12.59 -2.52 -14.88
C SER A 373 13.70 -2.35 -13.85
N LEU A 374 13.49 -2.94 -12.67
CA LEU A 374 14.39 -2.83 -11.53
C LEU A 374 14.73 -4.21 -10.98
N ALA A 375 15.96 -4.36 -10.49
CA ALA A 375 16.44 -5.59 -9.86
C ALA A 375 17.13 -5.29 -8.52
N CYS A 376 16.98 -6.20 -7.58
CA CYS A 376 17.81 -6.22 -6.38
C CYS A 376 18.11 -7.66 -5.94
N HIS A 377 19.25 -7.81 -5.26
CA HIS A 377 19.65 -9.03 -4.57
C HIS A 377 19.55 -8.77 -3.06
N PRO A 378 18.43 -9.12 -2.41
CA PRO A 378 18.15 -8.72 -1.05
C PRO A 378 19.21 -9.17 -0.03
N ALA A 379 19.72 -10.41 -0.15
CA ALA A 379 20.74 -10.94 0.74
C ALA A 379 22.05 -10.13 0.74
N SER A 380 22.39 -9.48 -0.38
CA SER A 380 23.57 -8.60 -0.48
C SER A 380 23.29 -7.13 -0.16
N THR A 381 22.01 -6.74 -0.02
CA THR A 381 21.61 -5.33 0.12
C THR A 381 20.72 -5.09 1.33
N THR A 382 19.42 -5.27 1.19
CA THR A 382 18.41 -4.92 2.20
C THR A 382 18.43 -5.80 3.44
N HIS A 383 18.93 -7.04 3.33
CA HIS A 383 18.98 -8.05 4.39
C HIS A 383 20.42 -8.50 4.72
N ARG A 384 21.41 -7.69 4.33
CA ARG A 384 22.84 -8.03 4.47
C ARG A 384 23.27 -8.34 5.90
N GLN A 385 22.60 -7.79 6.90
CA GLN A 385 22.90 -7.97 8.32
C GLN A 385 22.34 -9.27 8.90
N LEU A 386 21.46 -9.99 8.16
CA LEU A 386 20.84 -11.21 8.63
C LEU A 386 21.74 -12.43 8.36
N ASP A 387 21.72 -13.38 9.28
CA ASP A 387 22.34 -14.70 9.09
C ASP A 387 21.46 -15.62 8.21
N ASP A 388 21.91 -16.85 7.94
CA ASP A 388 21.21 -17.79 7.06
C ASP A 388 19.84 -18.20 7.59
N GLU A 389 19.72 -18.40 8.90
CA GLU A 389 18.48 -18.80 9.56
C GLU A 389 17.46 -17.64 9.56
N GLU A 390 17.94 -16.43 9.79
CA GLU A 390 17.13 -15.21 9.72
C GLU A 390 16.66 -14.91 8.30
N LEU A 391 17.53 -15.09 7.29
CA LEU A 391 17.18 -14.92 5.87
C LEU A 391 16.10 -15.93 5.44
N GLU A 392 16.22 -17.20 5.87
CA GLU A 392 15.24 -18.22 5.55
C GLU A 392 13.88 -17.92 6.21
N LYS A 393 13.87 -17.51 7.48
CA LYS A 393 12.67 -17.06 8.20
C LYS A 393 12.00 -15.84 7.54
N ALA A 394 12.81 -14.93 7.00
CA ALA A 394 12.33 -13.78 6.24
C ALA A 394 11.83 -14.15 4.82
N GLY A 395 12.02 -15.39 4.37
CA GLY A 395 11.67 -15.84 3.02
C GLY A 395 12.59 -15.29 1.93
N VAL A 396 13.82 -14.94 2.28
CA VAL A 396 14.83 -14.30 1.42
C VAL A 396 16.09 -15.16 1.36
N PRO A 397 16.07 -16.34 0.74
CA PRO A 397 17.26 -17.17 0.61
C PRO A 397 18.37 -16.44 -0.17
N ARG A 398 19.63 -16.88 0.05
CA ARG A 398 20.82 -16.20 -0.49
C ARG A 398 20.90 -16.14 -2.01
N ASP A 399 20.22 -17.01 -2.71
CA ASP A 399 20.14 -17.06 -4.18
C ASP A 399 19.00 -16.23 -4.75
N LEU A 400 18.19 -15.57 -3.90
CA LEU A 400 17.02 -14.83 -4.33
C LEU A 400 17.37 -13.54 -5.05
N ILE A 401 16.90 -13.42 -6.28
CA ILE A 401 16.83 -12.16 -7.04
C ILE A 401 15.37 -11.71 -7.08
N ARG A 402 15.11 -10.45 -6.76
CA ARG A 402 13.80 -9.82 -6.94
C ARG A 402 13.82 -8.90 -8.16
N LEU A 403 12.84 -9.05 -9.04
CA LEU A 403 12.58 -8.16 -10.17
C LEU A 403 11.29 -7.37 -9.96
N SER A 404 11.29 -6.10 -10.35
CA SER A 404 10.10 -5.29 -10.58
C SER A 404 10.11 -4.92 -12.05
N ILE A 405 9.23 -5.56 -12.82
CA ILE A 405 9.25 -5.47 -14.28
C ILE A 405 8.56 -4.19 -14.73
N GLY A 406 9.19 -3.46 -15.61
CA GLY A 406 8.74 -2.19 -16.17
C GLY A 406 7.88 -2.36 -17.42
N ILE A 407 7.71 -1.25 -18.14
CA ILE A 407 6.87 -1.17 -19.34
C ILE A 407 7.67 -1.15 -20.65
N GLU A 408 8.97 -1.40 -20.58
CA GLU A 408 9.87 -1.48 -21.76
C GLU A 408 9.41 -2.58 -22.71
N HIS A 409 9.98 -2.62 -23.92
CA HIS A 409 9.72 -3.72 -24.84
C HIS A 409 10.22 -5.04 -24.25
N ILE A 410 9.38 -6.07 -24.30
CA ILE A 410 9.69 -7.34 -23.65
C ILE A 410 10.98 -8.00 -24.16
N ASP A 411 11.27 -7.88 -25.45
CA ASP A 411 12.47 -8.50 -26.03
C ASP A 411 13.75 -7.84 -25.49
N ASP A 412 13.73 -6.53 -25.21
CA ASP A 412 14.86 -5.82 -24.61
C ASP A 412 15.09 -6.26 -23.15
N ILE A 413 13.98 -6.44 -22.39
CA ILE A 413 14.07 -6.97 -21.01
C ILE A 413 14.67 -8.39 -21.04
N LEU A 414 14.15 -9.28 -21.88
CA LEU A 414 14.62 -10.65 -21.97
C LEU A 414 16.08 -10.75 -22.44
N ALA A 415 16.49 -9.91 -23.38
CA ALA A 415 17.87 -9.85 -23.84
C ALA A 415 18.84 -9.43 -22.74
N ASP A 416 18.45 -8.45 -21.90
CA ASP A 416 19.27 -8.02 -20.77
C ASP A 416 19.37 -9.08 -19.66
N LEU A 417 18.26 -9.77 -19.37
CA LEU A 417 18.24 -10.87 -18.41
C LEU A 417 19.09 -12.05 -18.90
N GLU A 418 19.01 -12.41 -20.20
CA GLU A 418 19.79 -13.50 -20.80
C GLU A 418 21.29 -13.25 -20.68
N GLN A 419 21.76 -12.06 -21.11
CA GLN A 419 23.19 -11.75 -21.06
C GLN A 419 23.70 -11.70 -19.61
N ALA A 420 22.89 -11.25 -18.66
CA ALA A 420 23.25 -11.22 -17.24
C ALA A 420 23.27 -12.62 -16.61
N LEU A 421 22.34 -13.51 -16.99
CA LEU A 421 22.35 -14.91 -16.58
C LEU A 421 23.58 -15.66 -17.13
N GLU A 422 23.98 -15.41 -18.38
CA GLU A 422 25.20 -15.95 -18.93
C GLU A 422 26.45 -15.48 -18.18
N ALA A 423 26.53 -14.19 -17.85
CA ALA A 423 27.65 -13.61 -17.11
C ALA A 423 27.73 -14.09 -15.65
N SER A 424 26.67 -14.67 -15.13
CA SER A 424 26.58 -15.15 -13.72
C SER A 424 27.13 -16.56 -13.52
N LYS A 425 27.44 -17.31 -14.58
CA LYS A 425 27.96 -18.69 -14.57
C LYS A 425 29.31 -18.85 -13.90
#